data_13ea96452fdfccfbaebcac1dabeb79d9
#
_entry.id   13ea96452fdfccfbaebcac1dabeb79d9
#
_cell.length_a   1.000
_cell.length_b   1.000
_cell.length_c   1.000
_cell.angle_alpha   90.00
_cell.angle_beta   90.00
_cell.angle_gamma   90.00
#
_symmetry.space_group_name_H-M   'P 1'
#
loop_
_entity.id
_entity.type
_entity.pdbx_description
1 polymer ?
#
loop_
_entity_poly.entity_id
_entity_poly.type
_entity_poly.pdbx_seq_one_letter_code
_entity_poly.pdbx_strand_id
1 'polypeptide(L)'
;PDEAAAELFTENCLSNNHLLPDGLLVAETIRKARKGDQVHFKGWLASYGVKGAPYQRKSSTVRNDRGNGACEVVYVTEFEILRPANAAWRALHKLSLAVAALALAALIFL
;
A
#
# COMPACT_ATOMS: atom_id res chain seq x y z
N PRO A 1 16.49 -13.89 -9.94
CA PRO A 1 16.52 -12.65 -9.16
C PRO A 1 17.67 -11.80 -9.67
N ASP A 2 17.38 -10.57 -10.02
CA ASP A 2 18.36 -9.62 -10.50
C ASP A 2 19.27 -9.23 -9.32
N GLU A 3 20.56 -9.53 -9.40
CA GLU A 3 21.53 -9.20 -8.33
C GLU A 3 21.52 -7.70 -8.00
N ALA A 4 21.35 -6.85 -9.02
CA ALA A 4 21.23 -5.41 -8.83
C ALA A 4 19.97 -5.02 -8.01
N ALA A 5 18.88 -5.76 -8.13
CA ALA A 5 17.70 -5.55 -7.29
C ALA A 5 17.94 -6.01 -5.85
N ALA A 6 18.70 -7.10 -5.65
CA ALA A 6 19.00 -7.60 -4.30
C ALA A 6 19.90 -6.63 -3.50
N GLU A 7 20.84 -5.95 -4.16
CA GLU A 7 21.68 -4.93 -3.52
C GLU A 7 20.91 -3.70 -3.03
N LEU A 8 19.75 -3.40 -3.66
CA LEU A 8 18.88 -2.31 -3.23
C LEU A 8 18.02 -2.66 -2.01
N PHE A 9 17.84 -3.96 -1.71
CA PHE A 9 17.09 -4.44 -0.54
C PHE A 9 18.00 -4.59 0.68
N THR A 10 18.58 -3.50 1.13
CA THR A 10 19.26 -3.46 2.42
C THR A 10 18.25 -3.28 3.54
N GLU A 11 18.57 -3.75 4.76
CA GLU A 11 17.69 -3.57 5.94
C GLU A 11 17.31 -2.11 6.18
N ASN A 12 18.19 -1.17 5.82
CA ASN A 12 17.96 0.27 5.93
C ASN A 12 16.96 0.83 4.90
N CYS A 13 16.59 0.05 3.89
CA CYS A 13 15.60 0.41 2.87
C CYS A 13 14.22 -0.22 3.12
N LEU A 14 14.09 -1.02 4.18
CA LEU A 14 12.83 -1.64 4.59
C LEU A 14 12.22 -0.85 5.74
N SER A 15 10.95 -0.53 5.61
CA SER A 15 10.18 0.17 6.63
C SER A 15 8.75 -0.35 6.66
N ASN A 16 8.19 -0.42 7.86
CA ASN A 16 6.78 -0.72 8.06
C ASN A 16 6.04 0.55 8.46
N ASN A 17 5.31 1.11 7.50
CA ASN A 17 4.63 2.38 7.67
C ASN A 17 3.14 2.19 7.99
N HIS A 18 2.66 2.84 9.05
CA HIS A 18 1.25 3.00 9.35
C HIS A 18 0.76 4.29 8.71
N LEU A 19 -0.11 4.18 7.71
CA LEU A 19 -0.61 5.32 6.98
C LEU A 19 -1.98 5.77 7.51
N LEU A 20 -2.07 7.02 7.93
CA LEU A 20 -3.30 7.68 8.37
C LEU A 20 -3.71 8.68 7.28
N PRO A 21 -4.74 8.39 6.48
CA PRO A 21 -5.12 9.27 5.36
C PRO A 21 -5.79 10.57 5.86
N ASP A 22 -5.47 11.69 5.21
CA ASP A 22 -6.07 13.03 5.42
C ASP A 22 -7.50 13.16 4.86
N GLY A 23 -8.19 12.09 4.60
CA GLY A 23 -9.55 12.12 4.10
C GLY A 23 -9.87 10.99 3.14
N LEU A 24 -11.10 11.00 2.65
CA LEU A 24 -11.63 9.90 1.85
C LEU A 24 -10.89 9.69 0.53
N LEU A 25 -10.50 10.75 -0.17
CA LEU A 25 -9.80 10.64 -1.46
C LEU A 25 -8.43 9.97 -1.31
N VAL A 26 -7.66 10.38 -0.29
CA VAL A 26 -6.36 9.77 0.02
C VAL A 26 -6.56 8.32 0.44
N ALA A 27 -7.55 8.04 1.30
CA ALA A 27 -7.89 6.70 1.75
C ALA A 27 -8.26 5.77 0.58
N GLU A 28 -9.05 6.25 -0.38
CA GLU A 28 -9.42 5.47 -1.56
C GLU A 28 -8.23 5.17 -2.45
N THR A 29 -7.31 6.12 -2.62
CA THR A 29 -6.09 5.90 -3.41
C THR A 29 -5.17 4.90 -2.74
N ILE A 30 -4.98 4.99 -1.43
CA ILE A 30 -4.23 4.00 -0.65
C ILE A 30 -4.83 2.59 -0.82
N ARG A 31 -6.15 2.45 -0.76
CA ARG A 31 -6.84 1.15 -0.94
C ARG A 31 -6.66 0.54 -2.34
N LYS A 32 -6.40 1.35 -3.35
CA LYS A 32 -6.13 0.89 -4.73
C LYS A 32 -4.73 0.31 -4.88
N ALA A 33 -3.79 0.68 -4.03
CA ALA A 33 -2.43 0.16 -4.06
C ALA A 33 -2.41 -1.35 -3.81
N ARG A 34 -1.54 -2.05 -4.50
CA ARG A 34 -1.38 -3.49 -4.44
C ARG A 34 0.08 -3.84 -4.15
N LYS A 35 0.27 -5.05 -3.63
CA LYS A 35 1.61 -5.59 -3.40
C LYS A 35 2.45 -5.50 -4.67
N GLY A 36 3.65 -4.94 -4.53
CA GLY A 36 4.60 -4.71 -5.61
C GLY A 36 4.43 -3.39 -6.37
N ASP A 37 3.37 -2.60 -6.09
CA ASP A 37 3.23 -1.28 -6.67
C ASP A 37 4.33 -0.34 -6.12
N GLN A 38 4.86 0.48 -7.00
CA GLN A 38 5.70 1.61 -6.60
C GLN A 38 4.78 2.79 -6.28
N VAL A 39 4.87 3.28 -5.05
CA VAL A 39 4.03 4.39 -4.59
C VAL A 39 4.90 5.55 -4.12
N HIS A 40 4.33 6.74 -4.22
CA HIS A 40 4.84 7.94 -3.57
C HIS A 40 3.78 8.47 -2.62
N PHE A 41 4.19 8.85 -1.44
CA PHE A 41 3.31 9.54 -0.51
C PHE A 41 4.05 10.63 0.25
N LYS A 42 3.30 11.62 0.71
CA LYS A 42 3.80 12.75 1.45
C LYS A 42 2.90 13.01 2.65
N GLY A 43 3.50 13.42 3.74
CA GLY A 43 2.77 13.67 4.97
C GLY A 43 3.69 14.01 6.13
N TRP A 44 3.16 13.86 7.33
CA TRP A 44 3.82 14.22 8.57
C TRP A 44 3.92 12.99 9.48
N LEU A 45 5.01 12.86 10.21
CA LEU A 45 5.08 11.88 11.29
C LEU A 45 4.04 12.25 12.35
N ALA A 46 3.26 11.27 12.75
CA ALA A 46 2.11 11.47 13.62
C ALA A 46 2.07 10.45 14.77
N SER A 47 1.21 10.71 15.72
CA SER A 47 0.82 9.75 16.74
C SER A 47 -0.69 9.57 16.71
N TYR A 48 -1.17 8.39 16.99
CA TYR A 48 -2.61 8.14 17.08
C TYR A 48 -2.96 7.28 18.31
N GLY A 49 -4.19 7.39 18.75
CA GLY A 49 -4.72 6.60 19.83
C GLY A 49 -6.22 6.76 19.96
N VAL A 50 -6.82 5.96 20.82
CA VAL A 50 -8.24 6.07 21.14
C VAL A 50 -8.42 7.11 22.25
N LYS A 51 -9.36 8.03 22.06
CA LYS A 51 -9.66 9.05 23.06
C LYS A 51 -10.04 8.39 24.40
N GLY A 52 -9.35 8.78 25.47
CA GLY A 52 -9.55 8.22 26.80
C GLY A 52 -8.75 6.95 27.10
N ALA A 53 -8.06 6.37 26.12
CA ALA A 53 -7.16 5.24 26.36
C ALA A 53 -5.77 5.73 26.78
N PRO A 54 -5.08 5.03 27.71
CA PRO A 54 -3.75 5.42 28.17
C PRO A 54 -2.66 5.20 27.12
N TYR A 55 -2.92 4.37 26.11
CA TYR A 55 -1.97 4.00 25.08
C TYR A 55 -2.15 4.84 23.81
N GLN A 56 -1.03 5.42 23.37
CA GLN A 56 -0.93 6.08 22.07
C GLN A 56 0.20 5.44 21.24
N ARG A 57 -0.08 5.17 20.00
CA ARG A 57 0.95 4.75 19.04
C ARG A 57 1.70 5.97 18.54
N LYS A 58 2.99 6.02 18.84
CA LYS A 58 3.90 7.07 18.35
C LYS A 58 4.62 6.57 17.11
N SER A 59 4.98 7.51 16.22
CA SER A 59 5.87 7.22 15.11
C SER A 59 7.30 7.01 15.61
N SER A 60 8.02 6.08 14.99
CA SER A 60 9.47 6.12 15.05
C SER A 60 10.00 7.39 14.36
N THR A 61 11.07 7.92 14.88
CA THR A 61 11.84 9.03 14.30
C THR A 61 13.28 8.62 14.01
N VAL A 62 13.61 7.35 14.24
CA VAL A 62 14.94 6.78 14.09
C VAL A 62 14.93 5.74 12.99
N ARG A 63 15.77 5.91 11.98
CA ARG A 63 15.77 5.05 10.78
C ARG A 63 16.23 3.62 11.03
N ASN A 64 17.07 3.42 12.02
CA ASN A 64 17.74 2.14 12.29
C ASN A 64 17.18 1.44 13.54
N ASP A 65 16.05 1.89 14.08
CA ASP A 65 15.43 1.22 15.20
C ASP A 65 14.78 -0.11 14.78
N ARG A 66 14.62 -1.00 15.74
CA ARG A 66 14.10 -2.36 15.53
C ARG A 66 13.11 -2.73 16.63
N GLY A 67 12.22 -3.66 16.32
CA GLY A 67 11.28 -4.22 17.28
C GLY A 67 9.98 -3.43 17.40
N ASN A 68 9.29 -3.61 18.49
CA ASN A 68 8.02 -2.93 18.77
C ASN A 68 8.22 -1.42 18.91
N GLY A 69 7.73 -0.65 17.98
CA GLY A 69 7.86 0.81 17.96
C GLY A 69 8.73 1.34 16.83
N ALA A 70 9.43 0.45 16.10
CA ALA A 70 10.25 0.79 14.94
C ALA A 70 9.44 1.11 13.67
N CYS A 71 8.10 1.25 13.78
CA CYS A 71 7.27 1.59 12.64
C CYS A 71 7.04 3.09 12.58
N GLU A 72 7.12 3.66 11.41
CA GLU A 72 6.69 5.02 11.16
C GLU A 72 5.16 5.10 11.14
N VAL A 73 4.63 6.16 11.71
CA VAL A 73 3.21 6.55 11.60
C VAL A 73 3.17 7.84 10.81
N VAL A 74 2.56 7.82 9.64
CA VAL A 74 2.52 8.97 8.73
C VAL A 74 1.09 9.40 8.51
N TYR A 75 0.79 10.65 8.84
CA TYR A 75 -0.43 11.32 8.42
C TYR A 75 -0.26 11.76 6.99
N VAL A 76 -0.95 11.08 6.07
CA VAL A 76 -0.71 11.17 4.62
C VAL A 76 -1.64 12.19 4.01
N THR A 77 -1.07 13.24 3.44
CA THR A 77 -1.79 14.30 2.72
C THR A 77 -1.84 14.07 1.21
N GLU A 78 -0.85 13.36 0.67
CA GLU A 78 -0.76 13.03 -0.74
C GLU A 78 -0.36 11.55 -0.89
N PHE A 79 -1.02 10.83 -1.79
CA PHE A 79 -0.68 9.44 -2.13
C PHE A 79 -0.88 9.19 -3.61
N GLU A 80 0.14 8.63 -4.26
CA GLU A 80 0.15 8.35 -5.68
C GLU A 80 0.74 6.98 -5.97
N ILE A 81 0.13 6.25 -6.90
CA ILE A 81 0.68 5.00 -7.43
C ILE A 81 1.47 5.35 -8.69
N LEU A 82 2.80 5.41 -8.56
CA LEU A 82 3.69 5.78 -9.67
C LEU A 82 3.77 4.68 -10.73
N ARG A 83 3.86 3.43 -10.29
CA ARG A 83 4.02 2.28 -11.16
C ARG A 83 3.27 1.08 -10.61
N PRO A 84 2.16 0.68 -11.24
CA PRO A 84 1.45 -0.53 -10.84
C PRO A 84 2.26 -1.77 -11.21
N ALA A 85 2.46 -2.67 -10.26
CA ALA A 85 3.08 -3.96 -10.51
C ALA A 85 2.17 -4.85 -11.37
N ASN A 86 2.78 -5.60 -12.27
CA ASN A 86 2.08 -6.61 -13.08
C ASN A 86 0.85 -6.07 -13.83
N ALA A 87 0.91 -4.84 -14.35
CA ALA A 87 -0.23 -4.17 -14.99
C ALA A 87 -0.83 -5.00 -16.14
N ALA A 88 0.01 -5.60 -16.96
CA ALA A 88 -0.43 -6.47 -18.08
C ALA A 88 -1.21 -7.70 -17.57
N TRP A 89 -0.71 -8.39 -16.54
CA TRP A 89 -1.38 -9.53 -15.93
C TRP A 89 -2.69 -9.16 -15.26
N ARG A 90 -2.77 -8.01 -14.61
CA ARG A 90 -4.01 -7.48 -14.03
C ARG A 90 -5.05 -7.16 -15.11
N ALA A 91 -4.61 -6.60 -16.25
CA ALA A 91 -5.49 -6.35 -17.38
C ALA A 91 -6.00 -7.66 -18.01
N LEU A 92 -5.11 -8.63 -18.22
CA LEU A 92 -5.45 -9.95 -18.73
C LEU A 92 -6.45 -10.68 -17.82
N HIS A 93 -6.22 -10.63 -16.50
CA HIS A 93 -7.14 -11.22 -15.53
C HIS A 93 -8.55 -10.61 -15.60
N LYS A 94 -8.64 -9.27 -15.66
CA LYS A 94 -9.94 -8.59 -15.81
C LYS A 94 -10.63 -8.98 -17.10
N LEU A 95 -9.89 -9.05 -18.20
CA LEU A 95 -10.42 -9.47 -19.50
C LEU A 95 -10.94 -10.91 -19.46
N SER A 96 -10.19 -11.84 -18.88
CA SER A 96 -10.60 -13.24 -18.76
C SER A 96 -11.85 -13.41 -17.91
N LEU A 97 -12.00 -12.65 -16.82
CA LEU A 97 -13.22 -12.64 -16.02
C LEU A 97 -14.42 -12.12 -16.81
N ALA A 98 -14.24 -11.05 -17.60
CA ALA A 98 -15.32 -10.51 -18.44
C ALA A 98 -15.76 -11.53 -19.51
N VAL A 99 -14.80 -12.18 -20.17
CA VAL A 99 -15.08 -13.24 -21.17
C VAL A 99 -15.79 -14.43 -20.51
N ALA A 100 -15.35 -14.87 -19.33
CA ALA A 100 -16.00 -15.97 -18.62
C ALA A 100 -17.44 -15.61 -18.22
N ALA A 101 -17.67 -14.38 -17.75
CA ALA A 101 -19.02 -13.91 -17.39
C ALA A 101 -19.93 -13.87 -18.62
N LEU A 102 -19.45 -13.39 -19.77
CA LEU A 102 -20.21 -13.37 -21.01
C LEU A 102 -20.51 -14.79 -21.51
N ALA A 103 -19.55 -15.70 -21.46
CA ALA A 103 -19.74 -17.09 -21.85
C ALA A 103 -20.79 -17.79 -20.95
N LEU A 104 -20.73 -17.54 -19.65
CA LEU A 104 -21.71 -18.07 -18.70
C LEU A 104 -23.12 -17.51 -18.97
N ALA A 105 -23.24 -16.21 -19.21
CA ALA A 105 -24.51 -15.58 -19.57
C ALA A 105 -25.08 -16.16 -20.86
N ALA A 106 -24.27 -16.33 -21.90
CA ALA A 106 -24.67 -16.96 -23.15
C ALA A 106 -25.15 -18.40 -22.92
N LEU A 107 -24.52 -19.18 -22.08
CA LEU A 107 -24.91 -20.54 -21.75
C LEU A 107 -26.27 -20.59 -21.03
N ILE A 108 -26.57 -19.61 -20.19
CA ILE A 108 -27.85 -19.56 -19.42
C ILE A 108 -29.01 -19.08 -20.32
N PHE A 109 -28.74 -18.16 -21.25
CA PHE A 109 -29.78 -17.53 -22.06
C PHE A 109 -29.92 -18.12 -23.49
N LEU A 110 -29.09 -19.06 -23.86
CA LEU A 110 -29.22 -19.87 -25.07
C LEU A 110 -29.83 -21.22 -24.75
#